data_b01c7cfd05cf3ac963303903b235d685
#
_entry.id   b01c7cfd05cf3ac963303903b235d685
#
_cell.length_a   1.000
_cell.length_b   1.000
_cell.length_c   1.000
_cell.angle_alpha   90.00
_cell.angle_beta   90.00
_cell.angle_gamma   90.00
#
_symmetry.space_group_name_H-M   'P 1'
#
loop_
_entity.id
_entity.type
_entity.pdbx_description
1 polymer ?
#
loop_
_entity_poly.entity_id
_entity_poly.type
_entity_poly.pdbx_seq_one_letter_code
_entity_poly.pdbx_strand_id
1 'polypeptide(L)'
;MKKFFALMCAVVRMGMGTTYAMAGAPEVGDKYIDIELKDANGNTIAVSDLLAEGKWVLIDFWATWCGPCRQEIPHLAKAYEKFAPKGLEIYGVSLCGPGRERAWKDYVKDNAMTWVNVWGYDGRESKAAADYGVEFIPTNFLISPSGEIVATQLRGENIEKVLSEYIK
;
A
#
# COMPACT_ATOMS: atom_id res chain seq x y z
N MET A 1 -63.34 -35.89 -24.85
CA MET A 1 -62.75 -34.57 -25.31
C MET A 1 -61.83 -34.05 -24.23
N LYS A 2 -60.54 -34.32 -24.32
CA LYS A 2 -59.53 -33.94 -23.34
C LYS A 2 -58.74 -32.77 -23.92
N LYS A 3 -58.87 -31.57 -23.32
CA LYS A 3 -58.12 -30.37 -23.70
C LYS A 3 -56.75 -30.43 -23.02
N PHE A 4 -55.67 -30.52 -23.80
CA PHE A 4 -54.30 -30.37 -23.33
C PHE A 4 -53.98 -28.87 -23.17
N PHE A 5 -53.70 -28.46 -21.95
CA PHE A 5 -53.14 -27.13 -21.65
C PHE A 5 -51.61 -27.22 -21.75
N ALA A 6 -51.06 -26.60 -22.78
CA ALA A 6 -49.62 -26.47 -22.92
C ALA A 6 -49.13 -25.33 -21.98
N LEU A 7 -48.37 -25.71 -20.98
CA LEU A 7 -47.72 -24.77 -20.05
C LEU A 7 -46.43 -24.24 -20.71
N MET A 8 -46.45 -22.97 -21.11
CA MET A 8 -45.33 -22.28 -21.71
C MET A 8 -44.41 -21.80 -20.57
N CYS A 9 -43.30 -22.52 -20.33
CA CYS A 9 -42.24 -22.06 -19.42
C CYS A 9 -41.52 -20.85 -20.03
N ALA A 10 -41.79 -19.67 -19.50
CA ALA A 10 -41.01 -18.49 -19.79
C ALA A 10 -39.66 -18.61 -19.03
N VAL A 11 -38.58 -18.82 -19.77
CA VAL A 11 -37.22 -18.75 -19.23
C VAL A 11 -36.90 -17.28 -19.02
N VAL A 12 -36.99 -16.81 -17.78
CA VAL A 12 -36.47 -15.50 -17.37
C VAL A 12 -34.93 -15.62 -17.34
N ARG A 13 -34.30 -15.08 -18.36
CA ARG A 13 -32.84 -14.82 -18.32
C ARG A 13 -32.56 -13.75 -17.24
N MET A 14 -32.14 -14.20 -16.07
CA MET A 14 -31.50 -13.32 -15.08
C MET A 14 -30.22 -12.80 -15.70
N GLY A 15 -30.21 -11.51 -16.02
CA GLY A 15 -28.98 -10.77 -16.36
C GLY A 15 -28.01 -10.89 -15.21
N MET A 16 -26.79 -11.37 -15.49
CA MET A 16 -25.65 -11.24 -14.57
C MET A 16 -25.38 -9.74 -14.39
N GLY A 17 -26.01 -9.16 -13.36
CA GLY A 17 -25.57 -7.89 -12.83
C GLY A 17 -24.19 -8.11 -12.23
N THR A 18 -23.16 -7.56 -12.87
CA THR A 18 -21.85 -7.35 -12.23
C THR A 18 -22.10 -6.45 -11.05
N THR A 19 -22.21 -7.03 -9.87
CA THR A 19 -22.09 -6.27 -8.62
C THR A 19 -20.66 -5.77 -8.57
N TYR A 20 -20.46 -4.49 -8.84
CA TYR A 20 -19.25 -3.80 -8.41
C TYR A 20 -19.30 -3.81 -6.88
N ALA A 21 -18.67 -4.81 -6.28
CA ALA A 21 -18.32 -4.75 -4.88
C ALA A 21 -17.43 -3.51 -4.75
N MET A 22 -17.84 -2.53 -3.97
CA MET A 22 -16.97 -1.49 -3.49
C MET A 22 -15.85 -2.25 -2.76
N ALA A 23 -14.68 -2.33 -3.38
CA ALA A 23 -13.55 -2.99 -2.75
C ALA A 23 -13.27 -2.22 -1.46
N GLY A 24 -13.45 -2.88 -0.32
CA GLY A 24 -13.03 -2.36 0.97
C GLY A 24 -11.52 -2.15 0.98
N ALA A 25 -10.99 -1.51 2.02
CA ALA A 25 -9.56 -1.45 2.24
C ALA A 25 -8.96 -2.87 2.19
N PRO A 26 -7.81 -3.07 1.53
CA PRO A 26 -7.20 -4.38 1.43
C PRO A 26 -6.74 -4.88 2.81
N GLU A 27 -6.93 -6.17 3.06
CA GLU A 27 -6.60 -6.84 4.32
C GLU A 27 -5.50 -7.89 4.13
N VAL A 28 -5.04 -8.46 5.24
CA VAL A 28 -4.08 -9.60 5.20
C VAL A 28 -4.69 -10.77 4.45
N GLY A 29 -3.97 -11.30 3.47
CA GLY A 29 -4.40 -12.35 2.54
C GLY A 29 -4.87 -11.83 1.18
N ASP A 30 -5.16 -10.53 1.06
CA ASP A 30 -5.52 -9.92 -0.21
C ASP A 30 -4.28 -9.66 -1.09
N LYS A 31 -4.53 -9.46 -2.37
CA LYS A 31 -3.53 -8.91 -3.29
C LYS A 31 -3.36 -7.41 -3.05
N TYR A 32 -2.11 -6.96 -3.17
CA TYR A 32 -1.81 -5.53 -3.13
C TYR A 32 -2.53 -4.77 -4.25
N ILE A 33 -2.75 -3.48 -4.02
CA ILE A 33 -3.18 -2.54 -5.05
C ILE A 33 -1.92 -1.78 -5.50
N ASP A 34 -1.64 -1.76 -6.80
CA ASP A 34 -0.44 -1.11 -7.30
C ASP A 34 -0.48 0.40 -7.06
N ILE A 35 0.67 0.95 -6.69
CA ILE A 35 0.88 2.37 -6.47
C ILE A 35 2.04 2.80 -7.36
N GLU A 36 1.79 3.79 -8.21
CA GLU A 36 2.77 4.40 -9.08
C GLU A 36 2.84 5.89 -8.77
N LEU A 37 3.94 6.34 -8.15
CA LEU A 37 4.13 7.71 -7.69
C LEU A 37 5.55 8.21 -7.97
N LYS A 38 5.75 9.53 -7.87
CA LYS A 38 7.05 10.16 -8.11
C LYS A 38 7.87 10.27 -6.83
N ASP A 39 9.16 9.94 -6.96
CA ASP A 39 10.16 10.18 -5.92
C ASP A 39 10.57 11.66 -5.81
N ALA A 40 11.48 11.96 -4.90
CA ALA A 40 11.99 13.31 -4.69
C ALA A 40 12.75 13.89 -5.91
N ASN A 41 13.22 13.04 -6.83
CA ASN A 41 13.95 13.42 -8.04
C ASN A 41 13.02 13.53 -9.26
N GLY A 42 11.75 13.15 -9.12
CA GLY A 42 10.74 13.15 -10.18
C GLY A 42 10.68 11.86 -10.98
N ASN A 43 11.41 10.80 -10.57
CA ASN A 43 11.30 9.49 -11.19
C ASN A 43 10.00 8.83 -10.73
N THR A 44 9.30 8.20 -11.64
CA THR A 44 8.14 7.38 -11.33
C THR A 44 8.60 6.01 -10.86
N ILE A 45 8.09 5.57 -9.71
CA ILE A 45 8.39 4.26 -9.12
C ILE A 45 7.07 3.58 -8.81
N ALA A 46 6.89 2.36 -9.32
CA ALA A 46 5.74 1.52 -9.02
C ALA A 46 6.08 0.44 -8.00
N VAL A 47 5.12 0.07 -7.16
CA VAL A 47 5.26 -1.09 -6.25
C VAL A 47 5.45 -2.37 -7.06
N SER A 48 4.75 -2.49 -8.20
CA SER A 48 4.89 -3.62 -9.13
C SER A 48 6.32 -3.81 -9.64
N ASP A 49 7.07 -2.73 -9.87
CA ASP A 49 8.47 -2.82 -10.32
C ASP A 49 9.35 -3.45 -9.24
N LEU A 50 9.17 -3.04 -7.98
CA LEU A 50 9.91 -3.58 -6.84
C LEU A 50 9.59 -5.06 -6.60
N LEU A 51 8.33 -5.46 -6.73
CA LEU A 51 7.91 -6.85 -6.61
C LEU A 51 8.45 -7.71 -7.77
N ALA A 52 8.53 -7.16 -8.99
CA ALA A 52 9.12 -7.84 -10.13
C ALA A 52 10.62 -8.14 -9.94
N GLU A 53 11.33 -7.34 -9.12
CA GLU A 53 12.70 -7.62 -8.67
C GLU A 53 12.78 -8.70 -7.58
N GLY A 54 11.66 -9.27 -7.15
CA GLY A 54 11.59 -10.27 -6.08
C GLY A 54 11.68 -9.69 -4.66
N LYS A 55 11.45 -8.40 -4.50
CA LYS A 55 11.54 -7.73 -3.20
C LYS A 55 10.29 -7.95 -2.35
N TRP A 56 10.47 -7.95 -1.05
CA TRP A 56 9.45 -7.66 -0.06
C TRP A 56 9.24 -6.16 -0.01
N VAL A 57 8.01 -5.68 -0.02
CA VAL A 57 7.72 -4.25 0.01
C VAL A 57 6.90 -3.89 1.24
N LEU A 58 7.45 -3.01 2.08
CA LEU A 58 6.69 -2.38 3.17
C LEU A 58 6.18 -1.02 2.69
N ILE A 59 4.90 -0.96 2.31
CA ILE A 59 4.23 0.31 2.01
C ILE A 59 3.94 1.01 3.34
N ASP A 60 4.44 2.24 3.52
CA ASP A 60 4.23 3.04 4.73
C ASP A 60 3.64 4.42 4.39
N PHE A 61 2.43 4.67 4.87
CA PHE A 61 1.76 5.98 4.73
C PHE A 61 2.10 6.87 5.91
N TRP A 62 2.71 8.01 5.64
CA TRP A 62 3.24 8.90 6.66
C TRP A 62 3.19 10.38 6.26
N ALA A 63 3.53 11.29 7.18
CA ALA A 63 3.72 12.70 6.86
C ALA A 63 4.70 13.37 7.84
N THR A 64 5.35 14.45 7.39
CA THR A 64 6.32 15.21 8.19
C THR A 64 5.71 15.88 9.43
N TRP A 65 4.43 16.23 9.37
CA TRP A 65 3.67 16.82 10.48
C TRP A 65 3.10 15.77 11.46
N CYS A 66 3.16 14.49 11.11
CA CYS A 66 2.63 13.40 11.93
C CYS A 66 3.64 13.02 13.02
N GLY A 67 3.38 13.40 14.26
CA GLY A 67 4.24 13.09 15.40
C GLY A 67 4.50 11.59 15.59
N PRO A 68 3.46 10.73 15.64
CA PRO A 68 3.63 9.28 15.72
C PRO A 68 4.44 8.70 14.55
N CYS A 69 4.23 9.19 13.30
CA CYS A 69 5.01 8.72 12.14
C CYS A 69 6.51 8.99 12.32
N ARG A 70 6.87 10.16 12.84
CA ARG A 70 8.27 10.52 13.09
C ARG A 70 8.92 9.62 14.15
N GLN A 71 8.16 9.10 15.10
CA GLN A 71 8.65 8.16 16.10
C GLN A 71 8.93 6.77 15.50
N GLU A 72 8.25 6.40 14.41
CA GLU A 72 8.48 5.14 13.70
C GLU A 72 9.74 5.17 12.81
N ILE A 73 10.18 6.33 12.34
CA ILE A 73 11.32 6.45 11.41
C ILE A 73 12.58 5.75 11.91
N PRO A 74 13.01 5.87 13.18
CA PRO A 74 14.18 5.14 13.68
C PRO A 74 14.01 3.62 13.64
N HIS A 75 12.80 3.11 13.88
CA HIS A 75 12.49 1.68 13.80
C HIS A 75 12.50 1.19 12.36
N LEU A 76 11.93 1.97 11.44
CA LEU A 76 11.99 1.69 9.99
C LEU A 76 13.43 1.71 9.48
N ALA A 77 14.24 2.69 9.88
CA ALA A 77 15.64 2.79 9.46
C ALA A 77 16.45 1.57 9.94
N LYS A 78 16.29 1.16 11.20
CA LYS A 78 16.95 -0.04 11.75
C LYS A 78 16.51 -1.31 11.02
N ALA A 79 15.21 -1.44 10.74
CA ALA A 79 14.68 -2.56 9.99
C ALA A 79 15.20 -2.57 8.55
N TYR A 80 15.25 -1.41 7.90
CA TYR A 80 15.76 -1.28 6.54
C TYR A 80 17.25 -1.66 6.45
N GLU A 81 18.08 -1.15 7.36
CA GLU A 81 19.51 -1.52 7.43
C GLU A 81 19.71 -3.05 7.52
N LYS A 82 18.89 -3.72 8.33
CA LYS A 82 18.99 -5.16 8.55
C LYS A 82 18.45 -6.01 7.40
N PHE A 83 17.33 -5.61 6.78
CA PHE A 83 16.58 -6.44 5.85
C PHE A 83 16.69 -6.01 4.37
N ALA A 84 17.16 -4.79 4.05
CA ALA A 84 17.38 -4.39 2.66
C ALA A 84 18.37 -5.34 1.93
N PRO A 85 19.49 -5.78 2.56
CA PRO A 85 20.38 -6.78 1.93
C PRO A 85 19.72 -8.14 1.69
N LYS A 86 18.57 -8.38 2.32
CA LYS A 86 17.78 -9.62 2.20
C LYS A 86 16.54 -9.45 1.29
N GLY A 87 16.46 -8.32 0.60
CA GLY A 87 15.40 -8.05 -0.37
C GLY A 87 14.22 -7.24 0.17
N LEU A 88 14.31 -6.58 1.34
CA LEU A 88 13.29 -5.63 1.76
C LEU A 88 13.46 -4.30 1.02
N GLU A 89 12.36 -3.74 0.54
CA GLU A 89 12.24 -2.32 0.21
C GLU A 89 11.13 -1.69 1.06
N ILE A 90 11.33 -0.44 1.48
CA ILE A 90 10.27 0.37 2.09
C ILE A 90 9.80 1.37 1.03
N TYR A 91 8.49 1.43 0.82
CA TYR A 91 7.85 2.37 -0.10
C TYR A 91 7.06 3.40 0.71
N GLY A 92 7.72 4.48 1.10
CA GLY A 92 7.18 5.52 1.95
C GLY A 92 6.32 6.51 1.16
N VAL A 93 5.00 6.46 1.33
CA VAL A 93 4.02 7.33 0.68
C VAL A 93 3.76 8.55 1.56
N SER A 94 4.22 9.71 1.12
CA SER A 94 4.06 10.97 1.88
C SER A 94 2.67 11.57 1.70
N LEU A 95 1.95 11.77 2.80
CA LEU A 95 0.66 12.46 2.85
C LEU A 95 0.79 13.90 3.40
N CYS A 96 1.87 14.59 3.04
CA CYS A 96 2.14 15.94 3.52
C CYS A 96 1.19 17.03 2.99
N GLY A 97 0.47 16.76 1.92
CA GLY A 97 -0.47 17.67 1.28
C GLY A 97 0.17 18.66 0.29
N PRO A 98 -0.65 19.24 -0.60
CA PRO A 98 -0.19 20.15 -1.64
C PRO A 98 0.58 21.35 -1.07
N GLY A 99 1.63 21.78 -1.78
CA GLY A 99 2.49 22.91 -1.39
C GLY A 99 3.53 22.59 -0.32
N ARG A 100 3.60 21.37 0.19
CA ARG A 100 4.61 20.92 1.17
C ARG A 100 5.68 20.00 0.60
N GLU A 101 5.76 19.87 -0.71
CA GLU A 101 6.68 18.97 -1.38
C GLU A 101 8.15 19.25 -1.05
N ARG A 102 8.53 20.55 -1.00
CA ARG A 102 9.88 20.94 -0.61
C ARG A 102 10.20 20.53 0.83
N ALA A 103 9.30 20.82 1.77
CA ALA A 103 9.49 20.47 3.17
C ALA A 103 9.59 18.95 3.38
N TRP A 104 8.85 18.17 2.58
CA TRP A 104 8.97 16.72 2.56
C TRP A 104 10.35 16.26 2.05
N LYS A 105 10.83 16.80 0.93
CA LYS A 105 12.16 16.47 0.37
C LYS A 105 13.28 16.79 1.37
N ASP A 106 13.23 17.98 1.98
CA ASP A 106 14.20 18.39 2.98
C ASP A 106 14.15 17.42 4.18
N TYR A 107 12.96 17.06 4.66
CA TYR A 107 12.79 16.15 5.78
C TYR A 107 13.35 14.73 5.50
N VAL A 108 13.04 14.16 4.33
CA VAL A 108 13.57 12.85 3.90
C VAL A 108 15.10 12.85 3.91
N LYS A 109 15.71 13.91 3.38
CA LYS A 109 17.16 14.08 3.34
C LYS A 109 17.77 14.23 4.74
N ASP A 110 17.19 15.12 5.58
CA ASP A 110 17.73 15.46 6.89
C ASP A 110 17.61 14.29 7.89
N ASN A 111 16.68 13.37 7.67
CA ASN A 111 16.50 12.19 8.50
C ASN A 111 17.08 10.91 7.87
N ALA A 112 17.90 11.02 6.82
CA ALA A 112 18.58 9.92 6.15
C ALA A 112 17.62 8.74 5.78
N MET A 113 16.44 9.07 5.32
CA MET A 113 15.44 8.07 4.89
C MET A 113 15.86 7.54 3.51
N THR A 114 16.74 6.54 3.51
CA THR A 114 17.45 6.06 2.31
C THR A 114 16.64 5.07 1.45
N TRP A 115 15.49 4.66 1.92
CA TRP A 115 14.53 3.83 1.16
C TRP A 115 13.72 4.66 0.16
N VAL A 116 12.89 4.02 -0.64
CA VAL A 116 12.02 4.69 -1.62
C VAL A 116 11.02 5.59 -0.89
N ASN A 117 11.09 6.89 -1.17
CA ASN A 117 10.15 7.89 -0.66
C ASN A 117 9.47 8.58 -1.83
N VAL A 118 8.14 8.51 -1.87
CA VAL A 118 7.33 9.05 -2.95
C VAL A 118 6.31 10.07 -2.46
N TRP A 119 5.93 10.97 -3.38
CA TRP A 119 4.91 11.98 -3.11
C TRP A 119 3.52 11.41 -3.33
N GLY A 120 2.72 11.30 -2.26
CA GLY A 120 1.42 10.61 -2.26
C GLY A 120 0.24 11.37 -2.86
N TYR A 121 0.45 12.57 -3.39
CA TYR A 121 -0.63 13.38 -3.95
C TYR A 121 -0.53 13.50 -5.47
N ASP A 122 -1.68 13.29 -6.14
CA ASP A 122 -1.91 13.69 -7.52
C ASP A 122 -2.92 14.86 -7.50
N GLY A 123 -2.38 16.09 -7.53
CA GLY A 123 -3.18 17.30 -7.34
C GLY A 123 -3.58 17.56 -5.89
N ARG A 124 -4.83 17.31 -5.50
CA ARG A 124 -5.35 17.60 -4.15
C ARG A 124 -5.58 16.38 -3.27
N GLU A 125 -5.66 15.21 -3.89
CA GLU A 125 -6.03 13.97 -3.21
C GLU A 125 -4.93 12.92 -3.34
N SER A 126 -4.89 11.98 -2.40
CA SER A 126 -4.04 10.80 -2.48
C SER A 126 -4.88 9.60 -2.88
N LYS A 127 -4.83 9.24 -4.16
CA LYS A 127 -5.51 8.03 -4.65
C LYS A 127 -4.98 6.79 -3.91
N ALA A 128 -3.68 6.69 -3.69
CA ALA A 128 -3.07 5.58 -2.98
C ALA A 128 -3.65 5.42 -1.56
N ALA A 129 -3.80 6.52 -0.80
CA ALA A 129 -4.39 6.48 0.52
C ALA A 129 -5.87 6.05 0.49
N ALA A 130 -6.64 6.51 -0.51
CA ALA A 130 -8.04 6.14 -0.69
C ALA A 130 -8.19 4.66 -1.05
N ASP A 131 -7.38 4.15 -2.00
CA ASP A 131 -7.40 2.75 -2.44
C ASP A 131 -7.05 1.79 -1.28
N TYR A 132 -6.16 2.18 -0.38
CA TYR A 132 -5.76 1.42 0.80
C TYR A 132 -6.60 1.69 2.04
N GLY A 133 -7.66 2.51 1.94
CA GLY A 133 -8.55 2.84 3.04
C GLY A 133 -7.83 3.51 4.23
N VAL A 134 -6.83 4.34 3.96
CA VAL A 134 -6.01 4.98 4.99
C VAL A 134 -6.79 6.12 5.65
N GLU A 135 -7.36 5.86 6.82
CA GLU A 135 -8.11 6.83 7.62
C GLU A 135 -7.22 7.59 8.61
N PHE A 136 -6.10 7.00 9.01
CA PHE A 136 -5.11 7.58 9.94
C PHE A 136 -3.70 7.17 9.56
N ILE A 137 -2.70 7.92 10.03
CA ILE A 137 -1.28 7.61 9.87
C ILE A 137 -0.54 7.63 11.22
N PRO A 138 0.54 6.82 11.34
CA PRO A 138 1.10 5.93 10.33
C PRO A 138 0.19 4.72 10.05
N THR A 139 0.18 4.24 8.81
CA THR A 139 -0.47 2.98 8.40
C THR A 139 0.44 2.29 7.40
N ASN A 140 0.66 0.99 7.56
CA ASN A 140 1.55 0.26 6.67
C ASN A 140 1.04 -1.16 6.36
N PHE A 141 1.57 -1.68 5.23
CA PHE A 141 1.22 -2.98 4.67
C PHE A 141 2.51 -3.67 4.20
N LEU A 142 2.78 -4.87 4.70
CA LEU A 142 3.89 -5.70 4.23
C LEU A 142 3.41 -6.60 3.09
N ILE A 143 4.05 -6.47 1.95
CA ILE A 143 3.73 -7.19 0.71
C ILE A 143 4.81 -8.22 0.44
N SER A 144 4.42 -9.46 0.23
CA SER A 144 5.33 -10.53 -0.19
C SER A 144 5.76 -10.36 -1.66
N PRO A 145 6.86 -10.99 -2.11
CA PRO A 145 7.25 -10.97 -3.52
C PRO A 145 6.18 -11.53 -4.47
N SER A 146 5.25 -12.34 -3.96
CA SER A 146 4.10 -12.83 -4.73
C SER A 146 2.95 -11.81 -4.84
N GLY A 147 3.07 -10.63 -4.21
CA GLY A 147 2.06 -9.57 -4.22
C GLY A 147 0.90 -9.81 -3.24
N GLU A 148 1.10 -10.59 -2.19
CA GLU A 148 0.12 -10.81 -1.12
C GLU A 148 0.44 -9.94 0.08
N ILE A 149 -0.57 -9.32 0.69
CA ILE A 149 -0.45 -8.59 1.95
C ILE A 149 -0.34 -9.61 3.08
N VAL A 150 0.79 -9.66 3.76
CA VAL A 150 1.05 -10.65 4.82
C VAL A 150 1.00 -10.08 6.22
N ALA A 151 1.13 -8.76 6.38
CA ALA A 151 1.00 -8.08 7.66
C ALA A 151 0.62 -6.60 7.46
N THR A 152 -0.03 -6.02 8.47
CA THR A 152 -0.42 -4.60 8.49
C THR A 152 -0.17 -4.01 9.87
N GLN A 153 -0.19 -2.67 9.96
CA GLN A 153 -0.14 -1.94 11.23
C GLN A 153 1.08 -2.25 12.10
N LEU A 154 2.23 -2.47 11.47
CA LEU A 154 3.49 -2.72 12.16
C LEU A 154 3.98 -1.45 12.87
N ARG A 155 4.45 -1.56 14.13
CA ARG A 155 4.90 -0.44 14.95
C ARG A 155 6.10 -0.81 15.82
N GLY A 156 6.99 0.17 16.01
CA GLY A 156 8.09 0.08 16.94
C GLY A 156 8.94 -1.18 16.72
N GLU A 157 9.29 -1.87 17.79
CA GLU A 157 10.08 -3.10 17.74
C GLU A 157 9.38 -4.28 17.05
N ASN A 158 8.03 -4.23 16.93
CA ASN A 158 7.28 -5.27 16.24
C ASN A 158 7.56 -5.28 14.72
N ILE A 159 8.00 -4.15 14.13
CA ILE A 159 8.43 -4.09 12.73
C ILE A 159 9.53 -5.13 12.49
N GLU A 160 10.63 -5.05 13.25
CA GLU A 160 11.76 -5.98 13.08
C GLU A 160 11.39 -7.43 13.39
N LYS A 161 10.56 -7.65 14.42
CA LYS A 161 10.08 -8.98 14.79
C LYS A 161 9.31 -9.64 13.64
N VAL A 162 8.30 -8.97 13.12
CA VAL A 162 7.47 -9.50 12.03
C VAL A 162 8.29 -9.71 10.75
N LEU A 163 9.13 -8.74 10.37
CA LEU A 163 10.01 -8.91 9.21
C LEU A 163 10.93 -10.14 9.35
N SER A 164 11.41 -10.45 10.57
CA SER A 164 12.22 -11.65 10.84
C SER A 164 11.48 -12.97 10.64
N GLU A 165 10.15 -12.98 10.71
CA GLU A 165 9.33 -14.17 10.46
C GLU A 165 9.26 -14.50 8.97
N TYR A 166 9.24 -13.49 8.11
CA TYR A 166 9.06 -13.61 6.66
C TYR A 166 10.37 -13.55 5.88
N ILE A 167 11.31 -12.68 6.26
CA ILE A 167 12.55 -12.38 5.50
C ILE A 167 13.75 -13.05 6.20
N LYS A 168 14.30 -14.09 5.58
CA LYS A 168 15.38 -14.92 6.15
C LYS A 168 16.77 -14.48 5.67
#